data_7f62b01282a65ff000576d4bba0551c4
#
_entry.id   7f62b01282a65ff000576d4bba0551c4
#
_cell.length_a   1.000
_cell.length_b   1.000
_cell.length_c   1.000
_cell.angle_alpha   90.00
_cell.angle_beta   90.00
_cell.angle_gamma   90.00
#
_symmetry.space_group_name_H-M   'P 1'
#
loop_
_entity.id
_entity.type
_entity.pdbx_description
1 polymer ?
#
loop_
_entity_poly.entity_id
_entity_poly.type
_entity_poly.pdbx_seq_one_letter_code
_entity_poly.pdbx_strand_id
1 'polypeptide(L)'
;MNSFGRIFRISIFGESHGECVGITIDGCPAGLALSPEDLLPDLERRKGGKQKGTTPRQEEDFPIFKSGIFNGKTTGFPITVLFENKNTRSDDYAKQRSIPRPGHADWVAHQKFGGNEDYRGGGHFSARLTTGIVAAGAIAKKLMTGISIHARVTEIGGEKDLENGLQKAIDAKDSVGGIVECKVNGLPVGLGEPYFDSLESSLAHMIFAIPAVRGIEFGTGFAAAKMFGSEHNDAIENTDGRTRTNHAGGIVGGISNGNELVFRLAVKPTSSTPKEQNSLNWETGKTEDFSIKGRHDLCVALRAPVIVEAVTAIVVADFLLLEQHIKRVIL
;
A
#
# COMPACT_ATOMS: atom_id res chain seq x y z
N MET A 1 3.17 -11.90 -10.04
CA MET A 1 2.17 -11.37 -10.98
C MET A 1 1.82 -9.95 -10.57
N ASN A 2 1.42 -9.10 -11.53
CA ASN A 2 1.18 -7.67 -11.30
C ASN A 2 -0.31 -7.34 -11.24
N SER A 3 -1.16 -8.33 -11.01
CA SER A 3 -2.61 -8.20 -10.98
C SER A 3 -3.18 -8.80 -9.70
N PHE A 4 -4.26 -8.18 -9.21
CA PHE A 4 -5.03 -8.61 -8.04
C PHE A 4 -6.52 -8.36 -8.28
N GLY A 5 -7.40 -9.06 -7.52
CA GLY A 5 -8.85 -8.95 -7.54
C GLY A 5 -9.55 -9.98 -8.42
N ARG A 6 -10.83 -10.20 -8.18
CA ARG A 6 -11.69 -11.16 -8.90
C ARG A 6 -12.63 -10.45 -9.85
N ILE A 7 -13.38 -9.45 -9.34
CA ILE A 7 -14.27 -8.56 -10.12
C ILE A 7 -13.63 -7.19 -10.25
N PHE A 8 -13.35 -6.49 -9.13
CA PHE A 8 -12.59 -5.25 -9.17
C PHE A 8 -11.10 -5.58 -9.29
N ARG A 9 -10.68 -5.81 -10.51
CA ARG A 9 -9.36 -6.34 -10.82
C ARG A 9 -8.41 -5.24 -11.24
N ILE A 10 -7.26 -5.19 -10.60
CA ILE A 10 -6.22 -4.21 -10.93
C ILE A 10 -5.00 -4.89 -11.56
N SER A 11 -4.29 -4.16 -12.42
CA SER A 11 -3.00 -4.55 -12.96
C SER A 11 -2.07 -3.35 -13.02
N ILE A 12 -0.93 -3.40 -12.29
CA ILE A 12 0.08 -2.33 -12.27
C ILE A 12 1.16 -2.57 -13.31
N PHE A 13 1.72 -1.49 -13.87
CA PHE A 13 2.79 -1.55 -14.86
C PHE A 13 3.70 -0.31 -14.80
N GLY A 14 4.85 -0.40 -15.49
CA GLY A 14 5.86 0.64 -15.58
C GLY A 14 6.98 0.49 -14.56
N GLU A 15 7.99 1.35 -14.66
CA GLU A 15 9.18 1.39 -13.84
C GLU A 15 9.44 2.81 -13.33
N SER A 16 10.15 2.91 -12.19
CA SER A 16 10.39 4.20 -11.50
C SER A 16 11.08 5.24 -12.37
N HIS A 17 11.95 4.82 -13.30
CA HIS A 17 12.72 5.66 -14.22
C HIS A 17 12.41 5.36 -15.68
N GLY A 18 11.36 4.58 -15.98
CA GLY A 18 10.75 4.48 -17.29
C GLY A 18 9.94 5.74 -17.65
N GLU A 19 9.28 5.74 -18.78
CA GLU A 19 8.48 6.87 -19.26
C GLU A 19 7.30 7.19 -18.34
N CYS A 20 6.67 6.14 -17.81
CA CYS A 20 5.51 6.27 -16.92
C CYS A 20 5.39 5.08 -15.97
N VAL A 21 4.53 5.25 -14.96
CA VAL A 21 3.91 4.16 -14.22
C VAL A 21 2.40 4.25 -14.42
N GLY A 22 1.68 3.15 -14.25
CA GLY A 22 0.25 3.17 -14.45
C GLY A 22 -0.47 1.98 -13.82
N ILE A 23 -1.79 2.01 -14.01
CA ILE A 23 -2.69 0.96 -13.57
C ILE A 23 -3.80 0.77 -14.58
N THR A 24 -4.20 -0.48 -14.77
CA THR A 24 -5.46 -0.84 -15.44
C THR A 24 -6.40 -1.44 -14.41
N ILE A 25 -7.64 -0.99 -14.41
CA ILE A 25 -8.72 -1.43 -13.51
C ILE A 25 -9.80 -2.04 -14.39
N ASP A 26 -10.11 -3.31 -14.18
CA ASP A 26 -11.21 -4.02 -14.83
C ASP A 26 -12.35 -4.27 -13.83
N GLY A 27 -13.58 -4.45 -14.32
CA GLY A 27 -14.74 -4.75 -13.49
C GLY A 27 -15.31 -3.56 -12.70
N CYS A 28 -14.82 -2.35 -12.91
CA CYS A 28 -15.47 -1.16 -12.38
C CYS A 28 -16.86 -0.99 -13.00
N PRO A 29 -17.94 -0.81 -12.19
CA PRO A 29 -19.29 -0.60 -12.71
C PRO A 29 -19.38 0.55 -13.70
N ALA A 30 -20.25 0.43 -14.69
CA ALA A 30 -20.57 1.51 -15.61
C ALA A 30 -21.43 2.59 -14.93
N GLY A 31 -21.24 3.86 -15.33
CA GLY A 31 -22.06 4.98 -14.87
C GLY A 31 -21.52 5.75 -13.67
N LEU A 32 -20.41 5.32 -13.05
CA LEU A 32 -19.76 6.07 -11.98
C LEU A 32 -19.23 7.39 -12.55
N ALA A 33 -19.64 8.53 -11.98
CA ALA A 33 -19.05 9.83 -12.31
C ALA A 33 -17.58 9.84 -11.87
N LEU A 34 -16.66 10.08 -12.80
CA LEU A 34 -15.23 10.01 -12.53
C LEU A 34 -14.44 10.98 -13.41
N SER A 35 -13.61 11.79 -12.76
CA SER A 35 -12.68 12.72 -13.38
C SER A 35 -11.30 12.62 -12.78
N PRO A 36 -10.25 13.21 -13.40
CA PRO A 36 -8.91 13.26 -12.82
C PRO A 36 -8.89 13.91 -11.42
N GLU A 37 -9.70 14.93 -11.19
CA GLU A 37 -9.78 15.69 -9.95
C GLU A 37 -10.22 14.84 -8.75
N ASP A 38 -11.02 13.82 -8.99
CA ASP A 38 -11.47 12.87 -7.95
C ASP A 38 -10.30 12.10 -7.31
N LEU A 39 -9.20 11.91 -8.04
CA LEU A 39 -8.04 11.14 -7.58
C LEU A 39 -7.01 12.03 -6.86
N LEU A 40 -7.01 13.34 -7.13
CA LEU A 40 -5.98 14.25 -6.64
C LEU A 40 -5.86 14.30 -5.11
N PRO A 41 -6.94 14.29 -4.30
CA PRO A 41 -6.80 14.37 -2.85
C PRO A 41 -5.93 13.23 -2.27
N ASP A 42 -6.15 11.99 -2.68
CA ASP A 42 -5.37 10.85 -2.21
C ASP A 42 -3.97 10.81 -2.83
N LEU A 43 -3.82 11.19 -4.09
CA LEU A 43 -2.53 11.32 -4.75
C LEU A 43 -1.64 12.36 -4.06
N GLU A 44 -2.21 13.51 -3.66
CA GLU A 44 -1.50 14.55 -2.92
C GLU A 44 -1.01 14.08 -1.54
N ARG A 45 -1.80 13.29 -0.81
CA ARG A 45 -1.40 12.68 0.46
C ARG A 45 -0.24 11.69 0.29
N ARG A 46 -0.15 11.03 -0.87
CA ARG A 46 0.93 10.09 -1.19
C ARG A 46 2.27 10.77 -1.48
N LYS A 47 2.27 12.01 -1.98
CA LYS A 47 3.48 12.74 -2.39
C LYS A 47 4.45 12.94 -1.21
N GLY A 48 5.74 12.87 -1.50
CA GLY A 48 6.81 13.29 -0.58
C GLY A 48 7.03 14.79 -0.57
N GLY A 49 8.01 15.25 0.23
CA GLY A 49 8.50 16.64 0.23
C GLY A 49 7.67 17.64 1.02
N LYS A 50 6.49 17.27 1.52
CA LYS A 50 5.64 18.13 2.35
C LYS A 50 5.84 17.93 3.85
N GLN A 51 6.33 16.77 4.25
CA GLN A 51 6.49 16.37 5.65
C GLN A 51 7.96 16.04 5.94
N LYS A 52 8.46 16.48 7.11
CA LYS A 52 9.79 16.12 7.62
C LYS A 52 9.94 14.60 7.65
N GLY A 53 11.06 14.08 7.18
CA GLY A 53 11.32 12.63 7.10
C GLY A 53 10.84 11.95 5.82
N THR A 54 10.19 12.67 4.90
CA THR A 54 9.83 12.15 3.58
C THR A 54 10.81 12.58 2.50
N THR A 55 10.87 11.83 1.39
CA THR A 55 11.76 12.12 0.26
C THR A 55 11.51 13.52 -0.32
N PRO A 56 12.55 14.28 -0.67
CA PRO A 56 12.40 15.56 -1.38
C PRO A 56 12.05 15.40 -2.87
N ARG A 57 11.98 14.17 -3.40
CA ARG A 57 11.52 13.94 -4.78
C ARG A 57 10.06 14.32 -4.91
N GLN A 58 9.76 15.19 -5.86
CA GLN A 58 8.40 15.61 -6.19
C GLN A 58 8.11 15.24 -7.64
N GLU A 59 6.96 14.63 -7.85
CA GLU A 59 6.37 14.38 -9.17
C GLU A 59 5.00 15.06 -9.22
N GLU A 60 4.60 15.46 -10.40
CA GLU A 60 3.31 16.13 -10.59
C GLU A 60 2.15 15.18 -10.24
N ASP A 61 2.30 13.89 -10.58
CA ASP A 61 1.33 12.81 -10.35
C ASP A 61 -0.08 13.13 -10.85
N PHE A 62 -0.19 13.89 -11.96
CA PHE A 62 -1.48 14.15 -12.59
C PHE A 62 -1.97 12.90 -13.31
N PRO A 63 -3.19 12.41 -13.00
CA PRO A 63 -3.71 11.18 -13.60
C PRO A 63 -4.20 11.42 -15.02
N ILE A 64 -3.72 10.61 -15.96
CA ILE A 64 -4.10 10.67 -17.38
C ILE A 64 -4.92 9.43 -17.71
N PHE A 65 -6.23 9.58 -17.87
CA PHE A 65 -7.10 8.50 -18.31
C PHE A 65 -6.89 8.20 -19.81
N LYS A 66 -6.65 6.93 -20.15
CA LYS A 66 -6.44 6.45 -21.51
C LYS A 66 -7.60 5.63 -22.04
N SER A 67 -8.43 5.06 -21.16
CA SER A 67 -9.60 4.25 -21.52
C SER A 67 -10.61 4.20 -20.36
N GLY A 68 -11.81 3.67 -20.62
CA GLY A 68 -12.80 3.35 -19.62
C GLY A 68 -13.67 4.52 -19.16
N ILE A 69 -13.47 5.74 -19.69
CA ILE A 69 -14.25 6.94 -19.36
C ILE A 69 -14.85 7.53 -20.63
N PHE A 70 -16.14 7.86 -20.57
CA PHE A 70 -16.83 8.58 -21.62
C PHE A 70 -17.85 9.56 -21.01
N ASN A 71 -17.86 10.80 -21.46
CA ASN A 71 -18.71 11.89 -20.93
C ASN A 71 -18.66 11.99 -19.38
N GLY A 72 -17.45 11.89 -18.79
CA GLY A 72 -17.24 12.00 -17.34
C GLY A 72 -17.77 10.83 -16.51
N LYS A 73 -18.09 9.70 -17.14
CA LYS A 73 -18.57 8.48 -16.46
C LYS A 73 -17.79 7.25 -16.90
N THR A 74 -17.68 6.27 -16.00
CA THR A 74 -17.12 4.96 -16.34
C THR A 74 -18.01 4.24 -17.35
N THR A 75 -17.38 3.50 -18.27
CA THR A 75 -18.08 2.77 -19.35
C THR A 75 -18.37 1.32 -19.01
N GLY A 76 -17.79 0.78 -17.90
CA GLY A 76 -17.83 -0.65 -17.59
C GLY A 76 -16.74 -1.47 -18.28
N PHE A 77 -15.91 -0.83 -19.13
CA PHE A 77 -14.73 -1.42 -19.74
C PHE A 77 -13.46 -1.03 -18.96
N PRO A 78 -12.31 -1.67 -19.21
CA PRO A 78 -11.09 -1.40 -18.46
C PRO A 78 -10.71 0.08 -18.45
N ILE A 79 -10.46 0.61 -17.25
CA ILE A 79 -9.97 1.96 -17.01
C ILE A 79 -8.46 1.91 -16.93
N THR A 80 -7.75 2.64 -17.80
CA THR A 80 -6.30 2.76 -17.74
C THR A 80 -5.91 4.17 -17.35
N VAL A 81 -5.11 4.28 -16.29
CA VAL A 81 -4.57 5.56 -15.78
C VAL A 81 -3.06 5.54 -15.86
N LEU A 82 -2.47 6.57 -16.46
CA LEU A 82 -1.03 6.77 -16.57
C LEU A 82 -0.56 7.95 -15.71
N PHE A 83 0.68 7.86 -15.24
CA PHE A 83 1.41 8.90 -14.53
C PHE A 83 2.80 9.03 -15.15
N GLU A 84 3.09 10.16 -15.76
CA GLU A 84 4.39 10.43 -16.38
C GLU A 84 5.49 10.57 -15.32
N ASN A 85 6.69 10.09 -15.64
CA ASN A 85 7.87 10.28 -14.82
C ASN A 85 8.69 11.46 -15.37
N LYS A 86 8.59 12.63 -14.72
CA LYS A 86 9.25 13.87 -15.18
C LYS A 86 10.51 14.21 -14.38
N ASN A 87 10.66 13.69 -13.16
CA ASN A 87 11.77 14.04 -12.25
C ASN A 87 12.67 12.82 -11.96
N THR A 88 13.18 12.19 -13.01
CA THR A 88 14.11 11.05 -12.92
C THR A 88 15.57 11.52 -12.95
N ARG A 89 16.43 10.91 -12.13
CA ARG A 89 17.89 11.13 -12.11
C ARG A 89 18.59 9.78 -12.22
N SER A 90 18.70 9.27 -13.44
CA SER A 90 19.20 7.92 -13.70
C SER A 90 20.70 7.76 -13.39
N ASP A 91 21.47 8.84 -13.50
CA ASP A 91 22.93 8.81 -13.27
C ASP A 91 23.29 8.50 -11.80
N ASP A 92 22.40 8.80 -10.85
CA ASP A 92 22.60 8.50 -9.43
C ASP A 92 22.74 6.98 -9.16
N TYR A 93 22.26 6.12 -10.08
CA TYR A 93 22.21 4.66 -9.92
C TYR A 93 23.28 3.90 -10.70
N ALA A 94 23.98 4.53 -11.64
CA ALA A 94 24.96 3.85 -12.50
C ALA A 94 26.12 3.24 -11.71
N LYS A 95 26.61 3.94 -10.66
CA LYS A 95 27.71 3.48 -9.81
C LYS A 95 27.31 2.39 -8.79
N GLN A 96 26.00 2.20 -8.58
CA GLN A 96 25.48 1.25 -7.58
C GLN A 96 25.03 -0.06 -8.22
N ARG A 97 25.15 -0.19 -9.55
CA ARG A 97 24.64 -1.36 -10.29
C ARG A 97 25.29 -2.66 -9.80
N SER A 98 26.58 -2.64 -9.52
CA SER A 98 27.36 -3.82 -9.13
C SER A 98 27.30 -4.14 -7.63
N ILE A 99 26.83 -3.21 -6.79
CA ILE A 99 26.73 -3.39 -5.33
C ILE A 99 25.27 -3.30 -4.91
N PRO A 100 24.58 -4.44 -4.68
CA PRO A 100 23.18 -4.43 -4.31
C PRO A 100 22.99 -3.85 -2.91
N ARG A 101 21.98 -3.00 -2.74
CA ARG A 101 21.62 -2.42 -1.46
C ARG A 101 21.16 -3.50 -0.48
N PRO A 102 21.75 -3.61 0.73
CA PRO A 102 21.28 -4.52 1.76
C PRO A 102 19.78 -4.30 2.06
N GLY A 103 19.01 -5.38 2.12
CA GLY A 103 17.58 -5.32 2.41
C GLY A 103 16.70 -4.72 1.30
N HIS A 104 17.25 -4.40 0.12
CA HIS A 104 16.49 -4.02 -1.09
C HIS A 104 16.30 -5.22 -2.03
N ALA A 105 15.47 -5.04 -3.05
CA ALA A 105 15.21 -6.08 -4.05
C ALA A 105 16.32 -6.23 -5.11
N ASP A 106 17.37 -5.40 -5.11
CA ASP A 106 18.39 -5.32 -6.16
C ASP A 106 18.99 -6.69 -6.50
N TRP A 107 19.46 -7.43 -5.49
CA TRP A 107 20.04 -8.76 -5.68
C TRP A 107 19.03 -9.78 -6.21
N VAL A 108 17.88 -9.90 -5.56
CA VAL A 108 16.87 -10.90 -5.94
C VAL A 108 16.22 -10.59 -7.29
N ALA A 109 16.11 -9.31 -7.66
CA ALA A 109 15.64 -8.90 -8.98
C ALA A 109 16.65 -9.30 -10.06
N HIS A 110 17.93 -8.99 -9.85
CA HIS A 110 19.00 -9.36 -10.76
C HIS A 110 19.04 -10.88 -11.01
N GLN A 111 19.02 -11.68 -9.95
CA GLN A 111 19.02 -13.13 -10.05
C GLN A 111 17.77 -13.67 -10.76
N LYS A 112 16.60 -13.16 -10.38
CA LYS A 112 15.31 -13.67 -10.90
C LYS A 112 15.11 -13.33 -12.37
N PHE A 113 15.53 -12.14 -12.80
CA PHE A 113 15.30 -11.64 -14.16
C PHE A 113 16.54 -11.70 -15.06
N GLY A 114 17.64 -12.30 -14.57
CA GLY A 114 18.87 -12.50 -15.34
C GLY A 114 19.52 -11.19 -15.78
N GLY A 115 19.40 -10.13 -14.98
CA GLY A 115 19.97 -8.81 -15.26
C GLY A 115 19.22 -7.98 -16.31
N ASN A 116 17.99 -8.39 -16.68
CA ASN A 116 17.15 -7.67 -17.65
C ASN A 116 16.17 -6.68 -16.96
N GLU A 117 16.20 -6.59 -15.65
CA GLU A 117 15.38 -5.62 -14.90
C GLU A 117 15.86 -4.18 -15.11
N ASP A 118 14.94 -3.21 -15.09
CA ASP A 118 15.33 -1.80 -14.96
C ASP A 118 15.73 -1.52 -13.50
N TYR A 119 17.04 -1.46 -13.24
CA TYR A 119 17.58 -1.23 -11.89
C TYR A 119 17.45 0.23 -11.41
N ARG A 120 17.19 1.18 -12.33
CA ARG A 120 17.16 2.62 -12.03
C ARG A 120 16.02 2.96 -11.07
N GLY A 121 16.38 3.55 -9.92
CA GLY A 121 15.40 3.91 -8.88
C GLY A 121 14.62 2.74 -8.29
N GLY A 122 15.14 1.51 -8.43
CA GLY A 122 14.48 0.27 -8.01
C GLY A 122 13.45 -0.27 -9.02
N GLY A 123 13.35 0.34 -10.22
CA GLY A 123 12.53 -0.15 -11.32
C GLY A 123 11.08 -0.42 -10.93
N HIS A 124 10.61 -1.63 -11.22
CA HIS A 124 9.28 -2.09 -10.86
C HIS A 124 9.10 -2.37 -9.36
N PHE A 125 10.18 -2.51 -8.57
CA PHE A 125 10.13 -2.69 -7.10
C PHE A 125 10.00 -1.36 -6.35
N SER A 126 9.98 -0.24 -7.05
CA SER A 126 9.90 1.08 -6.45
C SER A 126 8.52 1.38 -5.86
N ALA A 127 8.50 2.07 -4.72
CA ALA A 127 7.26 2.64 -4.17
C ALA A 127 6.56 3.64 -5.11
N ARG A 128 7.21 4.05 -6.22
CA ARG A 128 6.60 4.88 -7.28
C ARG A 128 5.34 4.22 -7.86
N LEU A 129 5.33 2.90 -7.99
CA LEU A 129 4.18 2.16 -8.54
C LEU A 129 2.93 2.25 -7.67
N THR A 130 3.07 2.57 -6.39
CA THR A 130 1.92 2.79 -5.50
C THR A 130 1.03 3.97 -5.93
N THR A 131 1.51 4.85 -6.83
CA THR A 131 0.70 5.92 -7.43
C THR A 131 -0.52 5.35 -8.14
N GLY A 132 -0.34 4.30 -8.95
CA GLY A 132 -1.43 3.58 -9.59
C GLY A 132 -2.38 2.94 -8.58
N ILE A 133 -1.83 2.29 -7.54
CA ILE A 133 -2.63 1.66 -6.48
C ILE A 133 -3.52 2.70 -5.77
N VAL A 134 -2.96 3.88 -5.43
CA VAL A 134 -3.72 4.96 -4.80
C VAL A 134 -4.83 5.47 -5.71
N ALA A 135 -4.58 5.61 -7.01
CA ALA A 135 -5.61 5.97 -7.98
C ALA A 135 -6.75 4.94 -8.04
N ALA A 136 -6.43 3.64 -8.09
CA ALA A 136 -7.45 2.59 -8.05
C ALA A 136 -8.23 2.58 -6.74
N GLY A 137 -7.54 2.81 -5.61
CA GLY A 137 -8.18 2.94 -4.29
C GLY A 137 -9.13 4.12 -4.20
N ALA A 138 -8.78 5.27 -4.79
CA ALA A 138 -9.68 6.43 -4.85
C ALA A 138 -10.95 6.11 -5.67
N ILE A 139 -10.82 5.40 -6.80
CA ILE A 139 -11.97 4.93 -7.59
C ILE A 139 -12.81 3.93 -6.78
N ALA A 140 -12.16 2.98 -6.09
CA ALA A 140 -12.84 2.01 -5.24
C ALA A 140 -13.63 2.70 -4.11
N LYS A 141 -13.05 3.70 -3.44
CA LYS A 141 -13.74 4.50 -2.41
C LYS A 141 -15.01 5.17 -2.93
N LYS A 142 -15.02 5.64 -4.19
CA LYS A 142 -16.21 6.24 -4.81
C LYS A 142 -17.35 5.23 -5.04
N LEU A 143 -17.06 3.94 -5.11
CA LEU A 143 -18.09 2.89 -5.23
C LEU A 143 -18.76 2.57 -3.89
N MET A 144 -18.15 2.95 -2.76
CA MET A 144 -18.59 2.53 -1.42
C MET A 144 -19.36 3.64 -0.72
N THR A 145 -20.69 3.47 -0.60
CA THR A 145 -21.54 4.38 0.17
C THR A 145 -21.62 3.94 1.63
N GLY A 146 -21.39 4.88 2.56
CA GLY A 146 -21.51 4.61 4.00
C GLY A 146 -20.32 3.87 4.61
N ILE A 147 -19.29 3.53 3.85
CA ILE A 147 -18.04 2.91 4.33
C ILE A 147 -16.96 3.98 4.40
N SER A 148 -16.28 4.05 5.54
CA SER A 148 -15.14 4.94 5.74
C SER A 148 -13.88 4.14 6.06
N ILE A 149 -12.76 4.51 5.43
CA ILE A 149 -11.46 3.86 5.62
C ILE A 149 -10.46 4.91 6.06
N HIS A 150 -9.84 4.68 7.20
CA HIS A 150 -8.90 5.61 7.82
C HIS A 150 -7.64 4.89 8.25
N ALA A 151 -6.48 5.33 7.76
CA ALA A 151 -5.20 4.84 8.23
C ALA A 151 -4.33 5.98 8.77
N ARG A 152 -3.52 5.66 9.79
CA ARG A 152 -2.58 6.58 10.42
C ARG A 152 -1.33 5.88 10.91
N VAL A 153 -0.23 6.59 11.00
CA VAL A 153 0.96 6.12 11.72
C VAL A 153 0.67 6.19 13.21
N THR A 154 0.98 5.13 13.93
CA THR A 154 0.80 5.05 15.40
C THR A 154 2.12 4.95 16.16
N GLU A 155 3.21 4.59 15.45
CA GLU A 155 4.52 4.40 16.06
C GLU A 155 5.63 4.64 15.02
N ILE A 156 6.72 5.29 15.40
CA ILE A 156 7.94 5.43 14.63
C ILE A 156 9.13 5.03 15.51
N GLY A 157 9.92 4.04 15.05
CA GLY A 157 11.11 3.59 15.75
C GLY A 157 10.86 3.07 17.16
N GLY A 158 9.70 2.49 17.45
CA GLY A 158 9.28 2.02 18.76
C GLY A 158 8.69 3.12 19.66
N GLU A 159 8.57 4.36 19.17
CA GLU A 159 8.01 5.48 19.91
C GLU A 159 6.60 5.82 19.46
N LYS A 160 5.69 5.98 20.44
CA LYS A 160 4.32 6.47 20.20
C LYS A 160 4.28 7.97 19.95
N ASP A 161 5.23 8.71 20.50
CA ASP A 161 5.51 10.09 20.14
C ASP A 161 6.25 10.08 18.78
N LEU A 162 5.50 10.36 17.71
CA LEU A 162 5.99 10.26 16.34
C LEU A 162 7.12 11.26 16.06
N GLU A 163 7.07 12.46 16.66
CA GLU A 163 8.10 13.48 16.48
C GLU A 163 9.41 13.05 17.13
N ASN A 164 9.33 12.50 18.35
CA ASN A 164 10.49 11.96 19.05
C ASN A 164 11.11 10.77 18.30
N GLY A 165 10.28 9.83 17.83
CA GLY A 165 10.75 8.69 17.03
C GLY A 165 11.47 9.13 15.73
N LEU A 166 10.92 10.13 15.05
CA LEU A 166 11.51 10.70 13.85
C LEU A 166 12.82 11.46 14.16
N GLN A 167 12.84 12.25 15.26
CA GLN A 167 14.03 13.02 15.65
C GLN A 167 15.19 12.11 15.98
N LYS A 168 14.97 11.00 16.70
CA LYS A 168 16.01 9.97 16.96
C LYS A 168 16.65 9.45 15.67
N ALA A 169 15.85 9.20 14.63
CA ALA A 169 16.36 8.75 13.33
C ALA A 169 17.17 9.84 12.61
N ILE A 170 16.74 11.10 12.70
CA ILE A 170 17.47 12.26 12.15
C ILE A 170 18.84 12.39 12.84
N ASP A 171 18.87 12.35 14.17
CA ASP A 171 20.10 12.48 14.96
C ASP A 171 21.06 11.30 14.69
N ALA A 172 20.53 10.11 14.52
CA ALA A 172 21.27 8.92 14.12
C ALA A 172 21.75 8.94 12.65
N LYS A 173 21.24 9.87 11.83
CA LYS A 173 21.45 9.93 10.37
C LYS A 173 21.16 8.58 9.70
N ASP A 174 20.02 7.96 10.07
CA ASP A 174 19.64 6.64 9.61
C ASP A 174 18.15 6.58 9.30
N SER A 175 17.71 5.58 8.53
CA SER A 175 16.29 5.32 8.26
C SER A 175 15.64 4.62 9.45
N VAL A 176 14.31 4.77 9.55
CA VAL A 176 13.50 4.20 10.62
C VAL A 176 12.19 3.62 10.08
N GLY A 177 11.71 2.57 10.71
CA GLY A 177 10.41 1.96 10.45
C GLY A 177 9.30 2.55 11.31
N GLY A 178 8.09 2.02 11.15
CA GLY A 178 6.93 2.43 11.94
C GLY A 178 5.78 1.46 11.85
N ILE A 179 4.76 1.71 12.66
CA ILE A 179 3.49 0.98 12.66
C ILE A 179 2.41 1.88 12.06
N VAL A 180 1.61 1.32 11.18
CA VAL A 180 0.41 1.96 10.61
C VAL A 180 -0.81 1.18 11.07
N GLU A 181 -1.79 1.86 11.62
CA GLU A 181 -3.11 1.32 11.97
C GLU A 181 -4.12 1.74 10.90
N CYS A 182 -4.97 0.79 10.48
CA CYS A 182 -6.11 1.06 9.61
C CYS A 182 -7.41 0.65 10.30
N LYS A 183 -8.42 1.48 10.17
CA LYS A 183 -9.78 1.27 10.65
C LYS A 183 -10.78 1.45 9.54
N VAL A 184 -11.74 0.53 9.46
CA VAL A 184 -12.84 0.61 8.48
C VAL A 184 -14.15 0.52 9.23
N ASN A 185 -15.02 1.49 8.99
CA ASN A 185 -16.37 1.53 9.57
C ASN A 185 -17.42 1.40 8.47
N GLY A 186 -18.57 0.82 8.82
CA GLY A 186 -19.71 0.67 7.93
C GLY A 186 -19.65 -0.53 7.00
N LEU A 187 -18.74 -1.50 7.24
CA LEU A 187 -18.76 -2.76 6.50
C LEU A 187 -20.04 -3.54 6.83
N PRO A 188 -20.75 -4.08 5.82
CA PRO A 188 -21.82 -5.03 6.06
C PRO A 188 -21.27 -6.32 6.65
N VAL A 189 -22.11 -7.09 7.34
CA VAL A 189 -21.81 -8.49 7.65
C VAL A 189 -21.77 -9.29 6.36
N GLY A 190 -20.81 -10.21 6.23
CA GLY A 190 -20.83 -11.19 5.16
C GLY A 190 -19.76 -11.00 4.08
N LEU A 191 -18.84 -10.03 4.20
CA LEU A 191 -17.73 -9.88 3.25
C LEU A 191 -16.61 -10.85 3.59
N GLY A 192 -16.18 -11.64 2.65
CA GLY A 192 -15.14 -12.66 2.79
C GLY A 192 -15.70 -14.08 2.83
N GLU A 193 -14.82 -15.04 2.74
CA GLU A 193 -15.13 -16.47 2.72
C GLU A 193 -14.35 -17.22 3.81
N PRO A 194 -14.80 -18.37 4.27
CA PRO A 194 -13.98 -19.21 5.13
C PRO A 194 -12.72 -19.70 4.39
N TYR A 195 -11.64 -19.89 5.12
CA TYR A 195 -10.35 -20.42 4.67
C TYR A 195 -9.58 -19.48 3.75
N PHE A 196 -9.38 -19.87 2.46
CA PHE A 196 -8.37 -19.27 1.58
C PHE A 196 -8.72 -17.87 1.10
N ASP A 197 -9.98 -17.59 0.93
CA ASP A 197 -10.49 -16.30 0.42
C ASP A 197 -11.10 -15.45 1.53
N SER A 198 -10.60 -15.66 2.76
CA SER A 198 -10.99 -14.85 3.90
C SER A 198 -10.66 -13.37 3.68
N LEU A 199 -11.43 -12.49 4.34
CA LEU A 199 -11.18 -11.06 4.27
C LEU A 199 -9.77 -10.72 4.77
N GLU A 200 -9.28 -11.40 5.83
CA GLU A 200 -7.91 -11.25 6.33
C GLU A 200 -6.88 -11.68 5.29
N SER A 201 -7.09 -12.83 4.65
CA SER A 201 -6.16 -13.35 3.63
C SER A 201 -6.04 -12.40 2.45
N SER A 202 -7.17 -11.87 1.97
CA SER A 202 -7.21 -10.95 0.85
C SER A 202 -6.60 -9.58 1.20
N LEU A 203 -6.87 -9.07 2.41
CA LEU A 203 -6.23 -7.86 2.92
C LEU A 203 -4.73 -8.07 3.08
N ALA A 204 -4.29 -9.17 3.70
CA ALA A 204 -2.87 -9.47 3.87
C ALA A 204 -2.15 -9.58 2.52
N HIS A 205 -2.76 -10.23 1.52
CA HIS A 205 -2.20 -10.33 0.17
C HIS A 205 -1.92 -8.96 -0.43
N MET A 206 -2.89 -8.03 -0.36
CA MET A 206 -2.72 -6.67 -0.88
C MET A 206 -1.79 -5.81 -0.01
N ILE A 207 -1.81 -5.96 1.30
CA ILE A 207 -0.95 -5.23 2.23
C ILE A 207 0.52 -5.60 1.99
N PHE A 208 0.85 -6.88 1.77
CA PHE A 208 2.21 -7.29 1.43
C PHE A 208 2.66 -6.89 0.02
N ALA A 209 1.77 -6.44 -0.85
CA ALA A 209 2.14 -5.79 -2.10
C ALA A 209 2.69 -4.36 -1.90
N ILE A 210 2.46 -3.73 -0.74
CA ILE A 210 3.03 -2.43 -0.40
C ILE A 210 4.53 -2.59 -0.09
N PRO A 211 5.43 -1.88 -0.79
CA PRO A 211 6.86 -1.95 -0.49
C PRO A 211 7.16 -1.61 0.98
N ALA A 212 8.12 -2.31 1.56
CA ALA A 212 8.58 -2.20 2.93
C ALA A 212 7.65 -2.77 4.02
N VAL A 213 6.47 -3.25 3.72
CA VAL A 213 5.63 -3.97 4.69
C VAL A 213 6.27 -5.31 5.06
N ARG A 214 6.28 -5.66 6.38
CA ARG A 214 6.90 -6.87 6.91
C ARG A 214 6.01 -7.66 7.87
N GLY A 215 4.86 -7.12 8.24
CA GLY A 215 3.92 -7.82 9.11
C GLY A 215 2.55 -7.15 9.09
N ILE A 216 1.53 -7.92 9.43
CA ILE A 216 0.15 -7.48 9.64
C ILE A 216 -0.44 -8.24 10.81
N GLU A 217 -1.30 -7.58 11.58
CA GLU A 217 -2.11 -8.21 12.62
C GLU A 217 -3.51 -7.58 12.65
N PHE A 218 -4.52 -8.38 12.99
CA PHE A 218 -5.92 -7.97 13.07
C PHE A 218 -6.38 -7.93 14.52
N GLY A 219 -7.18 -6.92 14.89
CA GLY A 219 -7.71 -6.76 16.24
C GLY A 219 -6.61 -6.74 17.30
N THR A 220 -6.69 -7.65 18.27
CA THR A 220 -5.68 -7.84 19.32
C THR A 220 -4.35 -8.36 18.76
N GLY A 221 -4.36 -9.02 17.60
CA GLY A 221 -3.17 -9.48 16.91
C GLY A 221 -2.36 -10.49 17.73
N PHE A 222 -1.05 -10.35 17.74
CA PHE A 222 -0.16 -11.27 18.45
C PHE A 222 -0.37 -11.29 19.98
N ALA A 223 -0.97 -10.25 20.57
CA ALA A 223 -1.28 -10.23 21.99
C ALA A 223 -2.36 -11.23 22.36
N ALA A 224 -3.21 -11.67 21.41
CA ALA A 224 -4.23 -12.71 21.62
C ALA A 224 -3.63 -14.04 22.14
N ALA A 225 -2.38 -14.37 21.74
CA ALA A 225 -1.69 -15.58 22.20
C ALA A 225 -1.44 -15.62 23.73
N LYS A 226 -1.61 -14.48 24.42
CA LYS A 226 -1.44 -14.34 25.88
C LYS A 226 -2.77 -14.27 26.64
N MET A 227 -3.90 -14.30 25.93
CA MET A 227 -5.25 -14.17 26.51
C MET A 227 -5.91 -15.54 26.69
N PHE A 228 -6.75 -15.64 27.68
CA PHE A 228 -7.69 -16.77 27.77
C PHE A 228 -8.84 -16.58 26.78
N GLY A 229 -9.45 -17.68 26.32
CA GLY A 229 -10.53 -17.64 25.34
C GLY A 229 -11.71 -16.77 25.81
N SER A 230 -12.10 -16.86 27.10
CA SER A 230 -13.16 -16.03 27.68
C SER A 230 -12.85 -14.54 27.72
N GLU A 231 -11.58 -14.16 27.72
CA GLU A 231 -11.14 -12.74 27.68
C GLU A 231 -11.11 -12.22 26.25
N HIS A 232 -10.71 -13.08 25.30
CA HIS A 232 -10.60 -12.74 23.88
C HIS A 232 -11.95 -12.71 23.16
N ASN A 233 -12.93 -13.52 23.62
CA ASN A 233 -14.23 -13.65 22.95
C ASN A 233 -15.03 -12.36 23.00
N ASP A 234 -15.43 -11.88 21.82
CA ASP A 234 -16.25 -10.66 21.67
C ASP A 234 -17.73 -11.03 21.83
N ALA A 235 -18.30 -10.76 23.02
CA ALA A 235 -19.70 -11.06 23.32
C ALA A 235 -20.63 -10.17 22.49
N ILE A 236 -21.59 -10.78 21.75
CA ILE A 236 -22.62 -10.08 20.98
C ILE A 236 -23.65 -9.50 21.94
N GLU A 237 -23.98 -8.21 21.82
CA GLU A 237 -24.86 -7.47 22.73
C GLU A 237 -26.25 -7.20 22.14
N ASN A 238 -26.43 -7.28 20.84
CA ASN A 238 -27.72 -7.02 20.21
C ASN A 238 -27.93 -7.82 18.93
N THR A 239 -29.14 -7.74 18.39
CA THR A 239 -29.54 -8.44 17.14
C THR A 239 -28.84 -7.96 15.88
N ASP A 240 -28.20 -6.79 15.93
CA ASP A 240 -27.44 -6.26 14.78
C ASP A 240 -25.99 -6.77 14.76
N GLY A 241 -25.63 -7.64 15.75
CA GLY A 241 -24.31 -8.25 15.83
C GLY A 241 -23.23 -7.37 16.47
N ARG A 242 -23.62 -6.24 17.12
CA ARG A 242 -22.65 -5.41 17.82
C ARG A 242 -22.05 -6.17 18.99
N THR A 243 -20.74 -6.09 19.11
CA THR A 243 -19.98 -6.76 20.17
C THR A 243 -19.54 -5.77 21.27
N ARG A 244 -19.36 -6.29 22.48
CA ARG A 244 -18.91 -5.51 23.66
C ARG A 244 -17.45 -5.08 23.52
N THR A 245 -16.63 -5.96 22.98
CA THR A 245 -15.21 -5.76 22.69
C THR A 245 -14.99 -6.03 21.21
N ASN A 246 -13.79 -5.78 20.70
CA ASN A 246 -13.47 -6.03 19.29
C ASN A 246 -12.06 -6.63 19.17
N HIS A 247 -11.82 -7.69 19.92
CA HIS A 247 -10.53 -8.40 19.90
C HIS A 247 -10.26 -9.08 18.55
N ALA A 248 -11.33 -9.58 17.89
CA ALA A 248 -11.25 -10.14 16.55
C ALA A 248 -10.97 -9.10 15.45
N GLY A 249 -11.14 -7.80 15.75
CA GLY A 249 -10.88 -6.73 14.80
C GLY A 249 -11.87 -6.65 13.65
N GLY A 250 -13.14 -7.06 13.86
CA GLY A 250 -14.22 -6.94 12.88
C GLY A 250 -14.35 -8.12 11.92
N ILE A 251 -13.56 -9.19 12.07
CA ILE A 251 -13.58 -10.38 11.22
C ILE A 251 -13.64 -11.64 12.10
N VAL A 252 -14.59 -12.51 11.81
CA VAL A 252 -14.74 -13.81 12.48
C VAL A 252 -14.97 -14.89 11.44
N GLY A 253 -14.18 -15.97 11.49
CA GLY A 253 -14.27 -17.07 10.53
C GLY A 253 -13.95 -16.69 9.10
N GLY A 254 -13.18 -15.61 8.89
CA GLY A 254 -12.82 -15.09 7.58
C GLY A 254 -13.78 -14.04 7.01
N ILE A 255 -14.84 -13.72 7.74
CA ILE A 255 -15.99 -12.94 7.26
C ILE A 255 -16.17 -11.69 8.13
N SER A 256 -16.49 -10.55 7.53
CA SER A 256 -16.80 -9.31 8.26
C SER A 256 -18.05 -9.50 9.15
N ASN A 257 -17.96 -9.05 10.39
CA ASN A 257 -19.03 -9.23 11.39
C ASN A 257 -19.86 -7.95 11.64
N GLY A 258 -19.66 -6.89 10.83
CA GLY A 258 -20.39 -5.63 10.95
C GLY A 258 -19.81 -4.64 11.98
N ASN A 259 -18.83 -5.06 12.80
CA ASN A 259 -18.11 -4.17 13.71
C ASN A 259 -16.94 -3.49 13.00
N GLU A 260 -16.28 -2.52 13.65
CA GLU A 260 -15.11 -1.83 13.08
C GLU A 260 -14.03 -2.84 12.69
N LEU A 261 -13.63 -2.87 11.42
CA LEU A 261 -12.45 -3.61 11.00
C LEU A 261 -11.21 -2.84 11.44
N VAL A 262 -10.35 -3.50 12.21
CA VAL A 262 -9.09 -2.91 12.71
C VAL A 262 -7.92 -3.85 12.43
N PHE A 263 -6.89 -3.30 11.80
CA PHE A 263 -5.62 -4.02 11.63
C PHE A 263 -4.43 -3.06 11.70
N ARG A 264 -3.26 -3.61 12.00
CA ARG A 264 -1.99 -2.87 12.05
C ARG A 264 -0.95 -3.57 11.20
N LEU A 265 -0.05 -2.79 10.64
CA LEU A 265 1.04 -3.31 9.82
C LEU A 265 2.39 -2.69 10.21
N ALA A 266 3.44 -3.49 10.11
CA ALA A 266 4.79 -3.08 10.34
C ALA A 266 5.46 -2.70 9.02
N VAL A 267 5.99 -1.48 8.96
CA VAL A 267 6.77 -0.95 7.85
C VAL A 267 8.23 -0.89 8.27
N LYS A 268 9.09 -1.63 7.56
CA LYS A 268 10.53 -1.64 7.88
C LYS A 268 11.21 -0.33 7.51
N PRO A 269 12.40 -0.02 8.07
CA PRO A 269 13.23 1.08 7.62
C PRO A 269 13.52 1.02 6.12
N THR A 270 13.66 2.18 5.49
CA THR A 270 14.09 2.30 4.10
C THR A 270 15.48 1.71 3.94
N SER A 271 15.68 0.83 2.95
CA SER A 271 16.99 0.19 2.70
C SER A 271 18.05 1.19 2.23
N SER A 272 17.62 2.29 1.65
CA SER A 272 18.51 3.38 1.22
C SER A 272 18.76 4.31 2.40
N THR A 273 19.88 4.12 3.09
CA THR A 273 20.35 4.97 4.20
C THR A 273 21.67 5.61 3.85
N PRO A 274 21.98 6.83 4.34
CA PRO A 274 23.28 7.47 4.13
C PRO A 274 24.41 6.84 4.95
N LYS A 275 24.11 5.95 5.89
CA LYS A 275 25.15 5.23 6.65
C LYS A 275 25.95 4.32 5.74
N GLU A 276 27.24 4.24 6.03
CA GLU A 276 28.13 3.28 5.40
C GLU A 276 27.71 1.85 5.73
N GLN A 277 27.65 1.02 4.71
CA GLN A 277 27.27 -0.38 4.78
C GLN A 277 28.26 -1.19 3.95
N ASN A 278 28.45 -2.46 4.29
CA ASN A 278 29.30 -3.39 3.55
C ASN A 278 28.43 -4.36 2.77
N SER A 279 28.68 -4.53 1.47
CA SER A 279 27.95 -5.46 0.61
C SER A 279 28.84 -6.02 -0.50
N LEU A 280 28.41 -7.14 -1.08
CA LEU A 280 29.12 -7.78 -2.18
C LEU A 280 29.05 -6.92 -3.44
N ASN A 281 30.20 -6.63 -4.03
CA ASN A 281 30.28 -6.21 -5.41
C ASN A 281 30.35 -7.47 -6.29
N TRP A 282 29.28 -7.73 -7.06
CA TRP A 282 29.21 -8.96 -7.87
C TRP A 282 30.12 -8.99 -9.09
N GLU A 283 30.66 -7.84 -9.52
CA GLU A 283 31.63 -7.77 -10.61
C GLU A 283 33.04 -8.18 -10.12
N THR A 284 33.42 -7.72 -8.90
CA THR A 284 34.75 -8.01 -8.33
C THR A 284 34.78 -9.28 -7.50
N GLY A 285 33.61 -9.78 -7.05
CA GLY A 285 33.46 -10.91 -6.13
C GLY A 285 33.92 -10.58 -4.70
N LYS A 286 34.15 -9.31 -4.35
CA LYS A 286 34.61 -8.85 -3.04
C LYS A 286 33.53 -7.99 -2.36
N THR A 287 33.54 -7.98 -1.03
CA THR A 287 32.74 -7.03 -0.27
C THR A 287 33.41 -5.66 -0.26
N GLU A 288 32.63 -4.63 -0.42
CA GLU A 288 33.07 -3.22 -0.47
C GLU A 288 32.18 -2.37 0.43
N ASP A 289 32.79 -1.36 1.05
CA ASP A 289 32.05 -0.37 1.80
C ASP A 289 31.43 0.67 0.85
N PHE A 290 30.18 0.97 1.06
CA PHE A 290 29.48 1.96 0.26
C PHE A 290 28.42 2.71 1.10
N SER A 291 28.08 3.89 0.65
CA SER A 291 26.96 4.67 1.19
C SER A 291 26.05 5.13 0.07
N ILE A 292 24.76 5.12 0.32
CA ILE A 292 23.77 5.52 -0.67
C ILE A 292 23.56 7.02 -0.58
N LYS A 293 23.94 7.72 -1.64
CA LYS A 293 23.64 9.14 -1.82
C LYS A 293 22.37 9.26 -2.67
N GLY A 294 21.35 9.95 -2.20
CA GLY A 294 20.12 10.10 -2.96
C GLY A 294 18.98 10.72 -2.16
N ARG A 295 17.83 10.84 -2.83
CA ARG A 295 16.61 11.44 -2.27
C ARG A 295 15.68 10.32 -1.78
N HIS A 296 15.90 9.85 -0.57
CA HIS A 296 15.13 8.74 0.02
C HIS A 296 14.27 9.21 1.20
N ASP A 297 13.22 8.46 1.48
CA ASP A 297 12.44 8.65 2.71
C ASP A 297 13.28 8.22 3.91
N LEU A 298 13.37 9.03 4.94
CA LEU A 298 13.93 8.66 6.23
C LEU A 298 12.99 7.67 6.95
N CYS A 299 11.69 7.93 6.85
CA CYS A 299 10.63 7.07 7.37
C CYS A 299 9.51 6.90 6.33
N VAL A 300 9.55 5.80 5.58
CA VAL A 300 8.55 5.55 4.54
C VAL A 300 7.15 5.29 5.12
N ALA A 301 7.04 4.91 6.40
CA ALA A 301 5.76 4.72 7.09
C ALA A 301 4.90 5.99 7.08
N LEU A 302 5.50 7.19 7.02
CA LEU A 302 4.78 8.47 6.94
C LEU A 302 3.92 8.61 5.68
N ARG A 303 4.25 7.91 4.61
CA ARG A 303 3.52 7.92 3.33
C ARG A 303 2.62 6.70 3.15
N ALA A 304 2.74 5.71 4.03
CA ALA A 304 1.99 4.47 3.92
C ALA A 304 0.47 4.61 4.17
N PRO A 305 -0.05 5.49 5.05
CA PRO A 305 -1.47 5.51 5.39
C PRO A 305 -2.41 5.56 4.18
N VAL A 306 -2.22 6.48 3.25
CA VAL A 306 -3.08 6.60 2.07
C VAL A 306 -2.97 5.38 1.13
N ILE A 307 -1.81 4.72 1.10
CA ILE A 307 -1.62 3.50 0.31
C ILE A 307 -2.37 2.34 0.98
N VAL A 308 -2.32 2.25 2.31
CA VAL A 308 -3.06 1.26 3.11
C VAL A 308 -4.56 1.43 2.92
N GLU A 309 -5.06 2.67 2.99
CA GLU A 309 -6.47 2.96 2.69
C GLU A 309 -6.84 2.52 1.27
N ALA A 310 -5.97 2.77 0.29
CA ALA A 310 -6.22 2.44 -1.10
C ALA A 310 -6.30 0.92 -1.34
N VAL A 311 -5.34 0.14 -0.81
CA VAL A 311 -5.37 -1.32 -0.94
C VAL A 311 -6.57 -1.93 -0.21
N THR A 312 -6.93 -1.37 0.96
CA THR A 312 -8.12 -1.79 1.72
C THR A 312 -9.39 -1.51 0.90
N ALA A 313 -9.50 -0.32 0.29
CA ALA A 313 -10.63 0.03 -0.56
C ALA A 313 -10.77 -0.90 -1.76
N ILE A 314 -9.66 -1.29 -2.40
CA ILE A 314 -9.66 -2.23 -3.53
C ILE A 314 -10.20 -3.60 -3.10
N VAL A 315 -9.73 -4.13 -1.96
CA VAL A 315 -10.20 -5.42 -1.43
C VAL A 315 -11.68 -5.36 -1.07
N VAL A 316 -12.09 -4.33 -0.35
CA VAL A 316 -13.50 -4.15 0.06
C VAL A 316 -14.41 -3.99 -1.15
N ALA A 317 -14.02 -3.21 -2.16
CA ALA A 317 -14.80 -3.05 -3.39
C ALA A 317 -14.93 -4.38 -4.16
N ASP A 318 -13.88 -5.19 -4.22
CA ASP A 318 -13.93 -6.50 -4.86
C ASP A 318 -14.94 -7.42 -4.16
N PHE A 319 -14.92 -7.50 -2.83
CA PHE A 319 -15.90 -8.28 -2.06
C PHE A 319 -17.33 -7.72 -2.17
N LEU A 320 -17.52 -6.41 -2.12
CA LEU A 320 -18.85 -5.81 -2.29
C LEU A 320 -19.46 -6.12 -3.66
N LEU A 321 -18.65 -6.23 -4.70
CA LEU A 321 -19.07 -6.64 -6.03
C LEU A 321 -19.36 -8.14 -6.10
N LEU A 322 -18.53 -8.97 -5.45
CA LEU A 322 -18.75 -10.42 -5.35
C LEU A 322 -20.06 -10.73 -4.65
N GLU A 323 -20.33 -10.07 -3.52
CA GLU A 323 -21.55 -10.23 -2.72
C GLU A 323 -22.75 -9.43 -3.27
N GLN A 324 -22.61 -8.83 -4.46
CA GLN A 324 -23.68 -8.08 -5.17
C GLN A 324 -24.22 -6.87 -4.39
N HIS A 325 -23.51 -6.34 -3.41
CA HIS A 325 -23.85 -5.08 -2.73
C HIS A 325 -23.72 -3.87 -3.67
N ILE A 326 -22.84 -3.94 -4.66
CA ILE A 326 -22.67 -2.92 -5.69
C ILE A 326 -23.18 -3.46 -7.02
N LYS A 327 -24.09 -2.70 -7.65
CA LYS A 327 -24.65 -3.05 -8.95
C LYS A 327 -23.62 -2.84 -10.07
N ARG A 328 -23.70 -3.67 -11.10
CA ARG A 328 -22.84 -3.57 -12.29
C ARG A 328 -23.06 -2.28 -13.11
N VAL A 329 -24.22 -1.65 -12.95
CA VAL A 329 -24.56 -0.37 -13.59
C VAL A 329 -25.09 0.57 -12.51
N ILE A 330 -24.49 1.76 -12.43
CA ILE A 330 -24.91 2.86 -11.55
C ILE A 330 -25.76 3.80 -12.40
N LEU A 331 -27.03 3.96 -12.03
CA LEU A 331 -28.02 4.76 -12.74
C LEU A 331 -28.00 6.21 -12.28
#